data_4ee37d79d2d5c53a4763459aa2e1ff38
#
_entry.id   4ee37d79d2d5c53a4763459aa2e1ff38
#
_cell.length_a   1.000
_cell.length_b   1.000
_cell.length_c   1.000
_cell.angle_alpha   90.00
_cell.angle_beta   90.00
_cell.angle_gamma   90.00
#
_symmetry.space_group_name_H-M   'P 1'
#
loop_
_entity.id
_entity.type
_entity.pdbx_description
1 polymer ?
#
loop_
_entity_poly.entity_id
_entity_poly.type
_entity_poly.pdbx_seq_one_letter_code
_entity_poly.pdbx_strand_id
1 'polypeptide(L)'
;MFVVLLVLLLLAGVGFWLSRKNKREAKRLGAKFYAPAKHLIGIQGLKPKDVVYLFFADEQLIMKAGKNTFNLNYEKLMAVEAVHKTDLVTKKKSVIGRGVVGGLAFGGVGAVVGALSAVGGEKAVKGDLLVLRYTSNDKNETKTIIFDMIGKKQAKKCAQYITERRPELAEPQVTDL
;
A
#
# COMPACT_ATOMS: atom_id res chain seq x y z
N MET A 1 -27.49 -15.14 -25.42
CA MET A 1 -26.05 -15.26 -25.67
C MET A 1 -25.43 -13.98 -26.22
N PHE A 2 -26.05 -13.31 -27.21
CA PHE A 2 -25.54 -12.06 -27.83
C PHE A 2 -25.36 -10.89 -26.82
N VAL A 3 -26.33 -10.67 -25.93
CA VAL A 3 -26.27 -9.60 -24.92
C VAL A 3 -25.09 -9.77 -23.93
N VAL A 4 -24.82 -11.00 -23.52
CA VAL A 4 -23.70 -11.29 -22.60
C VAL A 4 -22.36 -10.99 -23.27
N LEU A 5 -22.22 -11.35 -24.55
CA LEU A 5 -21.02 -11.05 -25.34
C LEU A 5 -20.80 -9.54 -25.48
N LEU A 6 -21.86 -8.79 -25.75
CA LEU A 6 -21.81 -7.33 -25.89
C LEU A 6 -21.41 -6.65 -24.57
N VAL A 7 -21.94 -7.11 -23.42
CA VAL A 7 -21.56 -6.61 -22.10
C VAL A 7 -20.09 -6.91 -21.81
N LEU A 8 -19.60 -8.11 -22.12
CA LEU A 8 -18.19 -8.46 -21.94
C LEU A 8 -17.25 -7.61 -22.80
N LEU A 9 -17.62 -7.31 -24.05
CA LEU A 9 -16.86 -6.44 -24.93
C LEU A 9 -16.83 -4.98 -24.40
N LEU A 10 -17.94 -4.47 -23.89
CA LEU A 10 -17.99 -3.14 -23.26
C LEU A 10 -17.10 -3.08 -22.02
N LEU A 11 -17.15 -4.08 -21.14
CA LEU A 11 -16.30 -4.15 -19.94
C LEU A 11 -14.82 -4.23 -20.31
N ALA A 12 -14.47 -5.02 -21.33
CA ALA A 12 -13.10 -5.11 -21.84
C ALA A 12 -12.64 -3.76 -22.43
N GLY A 13 -13.50 -3.08 -23.18
CA GLY A 13 -13.23 -1.75 -23.75
C GLY A 13 -12.98 -0.70 -22.67
N VAL A 14 -13.81 -0.65 -21.64
CA VAL A 14 -13.65 0.25 -20.48
C VAL A 14 -12.35 -0.05 -19.74
N GLY A 15 -12.04 -1.33 -19.49
CA GLY A 15 -10.80 -1.72 -18.82
C GLY A 15 -9.55 -1.32 -19.61
N PHE A 16 -9.58 -1.50 -20.91
CA PHE A 16 -8.50 -1.10 -21.83
C PHE A 16 -8.32 0.44 -21.85
N TRP A 17 -9.41 1.19 -21.92
CA TRP A 17 -9.39 2.65 -21.92
C TRP A 17 -8.82 3.21 -20.60
N LEU A 18 -9.26 2.66 -19.45
CA LEU A 18 -8.72 3.03 -18.12
C LEU A 18 -7.23 2.71 -18.01
N SER A 19 -6.80 1.55 -18.49
CA SER A 19 -5.39 1.17 -18.50
C SER A 19 -4.54 2.16 -19.34
N ARG A 20 -5.02 2.54 -20.52
CA ARG A 20 -4.34 3.54 -21.36
C ARG A 20 -4.28 4.92 -20.70
N LYS A 21 -5.38 5.36 -20.07
CA LYS A 21 -5.42 6.61 -19.32
C LYS A 21 -4.38 6.63 -18.21
N ASN A 22 -4.32 5.58 -17.39
CA ASN A 22 -3.37 5.51 -16.28
C ASN A 22 -1.91 5.40 -16.76
N LYS A 23 -1.63 4.73 -17.88
CA LYS A 23 -0.29 4.71 -18.48
C LYS A 23 0.14 6.10 -18.97
N ARG A 24 -0.75 6.87 -19.60
CA ARG A 24 -0.47 8.25 -20.01
C ARG A 24 -0.23 9.14 -18.79
N GLU A 25 -1.03 8.97 -17.76
CA GLU A 25 -0.87 9.70 -16.50
C GLU A 25 0.45 9.37 -15.81
N ALA A 26 0.85 8.09 -15.76
CA ALA A 26 2.15 7.68 -15.24
C ALA A 26 3.29 8.38 -15.99
N LYS A 27 3.24 8.40 -17.32
CA LYS A 27 4.25 9.10 -18.14
C LYS A 27 4.27 10.60 -17.85
N ARG A 28 3.10 11.24 -17.70
CA ARG A 28 2.98 12.67 -17.38
C ARG A 28 3.58 13.01 -16.02
N LEU A 29 3.44 12.10 -15.05
CA LEU A 29 3.94 12.26 -13.70
C LEU A 29 5.41 11.81 -13.53
N GLY A 30 6.09 11.42 -14.61
CA GLY A 30 7.44 10.86 -14.54
C GLY A 30 7.53 9.51 -13.82
N ALA A 31 6.40 8.83 -13.64
CA ALA A 31 6.37 7.55 -12.93
C ALA A 31 6.80 6.41 -13.85
N LYS A 32 7.65 5.53 -13.35
CA LYS A 32 8.12 4.33 -14.07
C LYS A 32 7.02 3.28 -14.23
N PHE A 33 6.16 3.18 -13.24
CA PHE A 33 4.96 2.34 -13.30
C PHE A 33 3.88 2.86 -12.34
N TYR A 34 2.69 2.27 -12.44
CA TYR A 34 1.61 2.50 -11.50
C TYR A 34 1.01 1.19 -11.01
N ALA A 35 0.40 1.22 -9.84
CA ALA A 35 -0.31 0.09 -9.25
C ALA A 35 -1.64 0.55 -8.66
N PRO A 36 -2.76 -0.13 -8.97
CA PRO A 36 -4.02 0.12 -8.30
C PRO A 36 -4.03 -0.54 -6.92
N ALA A 37 -4.62 0.16 -5.96
CA ALA A 37 -4.74 -0.30 -4.59
C ALA A 37 -6.06 0.19 -3.97
N LYS A 38 -6.43 -0.37 -2.82
CA LYS A 38 -7.47 0.18 -1.96
C LYS A 38 -6.81 0.76 -0.72
N HIS A 39 -7.11 2.00 -0.44
CA HIS A 39 -6.72 2.62 0.82
C HIS A 39 -7.39 1.89 1.99
N LEU A 40 -6.65 1.59 3.03
CA LEU A 40 -7.21 1.05 4.27
C LEU A 40 -7.17 2.10 5.37
N ILE A 41 -5.98 2.64 5.64
CA ILE A 41 -5.76 3.69 6.66
C ILE A 41 -4.59 4.61 6.29
N GLY A 42 -4.51 5.74 6.98
CA GLY A 42 -3.32 6.60 7.06
C GLY A 42 -3.34 7.83 6.16
N ILE A 43 -4.32 7.96 5.24
CA ILE A 43 -4.48 9.18 4.44
C ILE A 43 -5.75 9.90 4.89
N GLN A 44 -5.56 11.11 5.43
CA GLN A 44 -6.67 11.94 5.84
C GLN A 44 -7.53 12.34 4.64
N GLY A 45 -8.85 12.26 4.79
CA GLY A 45 -9.81 12.57 3.73
C GLY A 45 -10.13 11.38 2.80
N LEU A 46 -9.50 10.23 2.94
CA LEU A 46 -9.88 9.00 2.26
C LEU A 46 -10.62 8.04 3.21
N LYS A 47 -11.63 7.39 2.67
CA LYS A 47 -12.35 6.33 3.38
C LYS A 47 -11.67 4.97 3.17
N PRO A 48 -11.84 4.03 4.12
CA PRO A 48 -11.41 2.65 3.89
C PRO A 48 -12.07 2.07 2.63
N LYS A 49 -11.26 1.39 1.82
CA LYS A 49 -11.59 0.76 0.52
C LYS A 49 -11.73 1.74 -0.66
N ASP A 50 -11.49 3.03 -0.50
CA ASP A 50 -11.35 3.94 -1.63
C ASP A 50 -10.25 3.44 -2.58
N VAL A 51 -10.54 3.49 -3.87
CA VAL A 51 -9.55 3.09 -4.90
C VAL A 51 -8.53 4.20 -5.09
N VAL A 52 -7.28 3.84 -4.97
CA VAL A 52 -6.13 4.73 -5.14
C VAL A 52 -5.21 4.17 -6.21
N TYR A 53 -4.74 5.02 -7.10
CA TYR A 53 -3.68 4.70 -8.04
C TYR A 53 -2.36 5.23 -7.51
N LEU A 54 -1.42 4.32 -7.30
CA LEU A 54 -0.08 4.60 -6.81
C LEU A 54 0.85 4.75 -8.00
N PHE A 55 1.44 5.92 -8.20
CA PHE A 55 2.38 6.22 -9.28
C PHE A 55 3.78 6.35 -8.69
N PHE A 56 4.68 5.50 -9.12
CA PHE A 56 6.04 5.39 -8.59
C PHE A 56 7.00 6.18 -9.48
N ALA A 57 7.32 7.40 -9.05
CA ALA A 57 8.36 8.25 -9.66
C ALA A 57 9.73 7.99 -9.01
N ASP A 58 10.77 8.66 -9.46
CA ASP A 58 12.13 8.39 -8.97
C ASP A 58 12.35 8.86 -7.51
N GLU A 59 11.73 9.97 -7.09
CA GLU A 59 11.94 10.57 -5.77
C GLU A 59 10.72 10.49 -4.85
N GLN A 60 9.54 10.16 -5.40
CA GLN A 60 8.30 10.22 -4.66
C GLN A 60 7.26 9.21 -5.12
N LEU A 61 6.39 8.85 -4.22
CA LEU A 61 5.14 8.16 -4.48
C LEU A 61 4.02 9.18 -4.63
N ILE A 62 3.36 9.19 -5.79
CA ILE A 62 2.19 10.02 -6.06
C ILE A 62 0.95 9.13 -5.96
N MET A 63 0.02 9.49 -5.08
CA MET A 63 -1.20 8.73 -4.82
C MET A 63 -2.40 9.52 -5.30
N LYS A 64 -3.19 8.95 -6.21
CA LYS A 64 -4.40 9.59 -6.75
C LYS A 64 -5.66 8.83 -6.39
N ALA A 65 -6.60 9.51 -5.75
CA ALA A 65 -7.91 9.01 -5.38
C ALA A 65 -8.99 9.98 -5.87
N GLY A 66 -9.66 9.64 -6.95
CA GLY A 66 -10.62 10.55 -7.59
C GLY A 66 -9.96 11.85 -8.05
N LYS A 67 -10.37 12.97 -7.45
CA LYS A 67 -9.80 14.30 -7.70
C LYS A 67 -8.60 14.63 -6.80
N ASN A 68 -8.41 13.89 -5.73
CA ASN A 68 -7.37 14.15 -4.74
C ASN A 68 -6.03 13.57 -5.18
N THR A 69 -4.95 14.31 -4.93
CA THR A 69 -3.58 13.88 -5.17
C THR A 69 -2.77 14.10 -3.89
N PHE A 70 -2.03 13.08 -3.49
CA PHE A 70 -1.14 13.10 -2.33
C PHE A 70 0.26 12.71 -2.79
N ASN A 71 1.27 13.40 -2.29
CA ASN A 71 2.67 13.14 -2.62
C ASN A 71 3.42 12.72 -1.35
N LEU A 72 4.18 11.65 -1.45
CA LEU A 72 5.05 11.17 -0.39
C LEU A 72 6.47 11.02 -0.95
N ASN A 73 7.36 11.94 -0.54
CA ASN A 73 8.77 11.86 -0.88
C ASN A 73 9.39 10.64 -0.17
N TYR A 74 10.21 9.88 -0.88
CA TYR A 74 10.87 8.70 -0.33
C TYR A 74 11.83 9.03 0.81
N GLU A 75 12.40 10.23 0.86
CA GLU A 75 13.24 10.69 1.97
C GLU A 75 12.52 10.68 3.33
N LYS A 76 11.20 10.82 3.34
CA LYS A 76 10.38 10.78 4.56
C LYS A 76 10.02 9.37 4.99
N LEU A 77 10.26 8.37 4.14
CA LEU A 77 9.99 6.99 4.48
C LEU A 77 10.98 6.49 5.52
N MET A 78 10.46 5.87 6.54
CA MET A 78 11.20 5.17 7.60
C MET A 78 11.20 3.66 7.39
N ALA A 79 10.13 3.13 6.76
CA ALA A 79 10.04 1.72 6.41
C ALA A 79 9.03 1.49 5.28
N VAL A 80 9.29 0.46 4.50
CA VAL A 80 8.37 -0.06 3.50
C VAL A 80 8.31 -1.58 3.61
N GLU A 81 7.09 -2.12 3.69
CA GLU A 81 6.89 -3.55 3.86
C GLU A 81 5.81 -4.07 2.92
N ALA A 82 6.05 -5.25 2.36
CA ALA A 82 5.03 -6.02 1.66
C ALA A 82 4.62 -7.19 2.56
N VAL A 83 3.37 -7.18 3.02
CA VAL A 83 2.85 -8.17 3.95
C VAL A 83 1.84 -9.06 3.24
N HIS A 84 2.11 -10.38 3.21
CA HIS A 84 1.15 -11.33 2.66
C HIS A 84 -0.06 -11.48 3.58
N LYS A 85 -1.23 -11.58 2.99
CA LYS A 85 -2.47 -11.79 3.73
C LYS A 85 -2.40 -13.03 4.64
N THR A 86 -1.80 -14.11 4.15
CA THR A 86 -1.61 -15.36 4.91
C THR A 86 -0.80 -15.16 6.18
N ASP A 87 0.21 -14.27 6.13
CA ASP A 87 1.08 -14.00 7.27
C ASP A 87 0.37 -13.27 8.40
N LEU A 88 -0.62 -12.44 8.05
CA LEU A 88 -1.47 -11.76 9.04
C LEU A 88 -2.27 -12.76 9.88
N VAL A 89 -2.81 -13.79 9.24
CA VAL A 89 -3.61 -14.83 9.91
C VAL A 89 -2.73 -15.69 10.81
N THR A 90 -1.55 -16.08 10.33
CA THR A 90 -0.62 -16.97 11.04
C THR A 90 0.02 -16.27 12.24
N LYS A 91 0.46 -15.01 12.06
CA LYS A 91 1.09 -14.23 13.13
C LYS A 91 0.11 -13.88 14.25
N LYS A 92 -1.15 -13.63 13.94
CA LYS A 92 -2.19 -13.38 14.97
C LYS A 92 -2.35 -14.58 15.91
N LYS A 93 -2.32 -15.80 15.40
CA LYS A 93 -2.36 -17.02 16.24
C LYS A 93 -1.10 -17.18 17.11
N SER A 94 0.06 -16.75 16.61
CA SER A 94 1.34 -16.84 17.33
C SER A 94 1.50 -15.74 18.40
N VAL A 95 0.96 -14.55 18.16
CA VAL A 95 1.07 -13.37 19.06
C VAL A 95 0.14 -13.50 20.26
N ILE A 96 -0.99 -14.17 20.12
CA ILE A 96 -1.93 -14.39 21.24
C ILE A 96 -1.34 -15.41 22.26
N GLY A 97 -0.40 -16.27 21.84
CA GLY A 97 0.17 -17.33 22.68
C GLY A 97 1.47 -16.99 23.42
N ARG A 98 2.12 -15.88 23.12
CA ARG A 98 3.37 -15.47 23.78
C ARG A 98 3.31 -13.97 24.05
N GLY A 99 3.24 -13.59 25.32
CA GLY A 99 3.30 -12.20 25.77
C GLY A 99 4.43 -11.47 25.06
N VAL A 100 4.11 -10.57 24.15
CA VAL A 100 5.10 -9.90 23.33
C VAL A 100 5.72 -8.76 24.11
N VAL A 101 6.90 -9.01 24.60
CA VAL A 101 7.90 -8.02 24.93
C VAL A 101 8.50 -7.54 23.58
N GLY A 102 8.40 -6.27 23.28
CA GLY A 102 9.13 -5.68 22.16
C GLY A 102 8.27 -4.96 21.12
N GLY A 103 7.73 -3.79 21.48
CA GLY A 103 6.99 -2.91 20.57
C GLY A 103 7.82 -2.31 19.42
N LEU A 104 9.11 -2.62 19.31
CA LEU A 104 10.00 -2.06 18.29
C LEU A 104 10.34 -3.07 17.17
N ALA A 105 10.40 -4.36 17.46
CA ALA A 105 10.68 -5.40 16.45
C ALA A 105 9.46 -5.72 15.55
N PHE A 106 8.26 -5.28 15.91
CA PHE A 106 7.01 -5.54 15.17
C PHE A 106 6.26 -4.27 14.76
N GLY A 107 6.95 -3.15 14.65
CA GLY A 107 6.35 -1.85 14.35
C GLY A 107 5.45 -1.83 13.09
N GLY A 108 5.71 -2.67 12.10
CA GLY A 108 4.89 -2.80 10.90
C GLY A 108 3.67 -3.70 11.10
N VAL A 109 3.86 -4.95 11.49
CA VAL A 109 2.78 -5.97 11.52
C VAL A 109 1.82 -5.75 12.69
N GLY A 110 2.29 -5.31 13.87
CA GLY A 110 1.44 -5.01 15.01
C GLY A 110 0.50 -3.82 14.74
N ALA A 111 1.03 -2.76 14.15
CA ALA A 111 0.23 -1.61 13.72
C ALA A 111 -0.79 -2.01 12.62
N VAL A 112 -0.40 -2.88 11.69
CA VAL A 112 -1.29 -3.41 10.65
C VAL A 112 -2.44 -4.19 11.24
N VAL A 113 -2.20 -5.09 12.19
CA VAL A 113 -3.26 -5.90 12.84
C VAL A 113 -4.24 -5.01 13.60
N GLY A 114 -3.73 -4.02 14.36
CA GLY A 114 -4.56 -3.05 15.06
C GLY A 114 -5.40 -2.19 14.11
N ALA A 115 -4.79 -1.70 13.06
CA ALA A 115 -5.45 -0.89 12.04
C ALA A 115 -6.49 -1.68 11.23
N LEU A 116 -6.24 -2.94 10.90
CA LEU A 116 -7.19 -3.81 10.21
C LEU A 116 -8.42 -4.11 11.07
N SER A 117 -8.27 -4.15 12.39
CA SER A 117 -9.41 -4.32 13.31
C SER A 117 -10.41 -3.16 13.18
N ALA A 118 -9.94 -1.93 12.95
CA ALA A 118 -10.77 -0.76 12.76
C ALA A 118 -11.55 -0.74 11.43
N VAL A 119 -11.11 -1.49 10.41
CA VAL A 119 -11.73 -1.50 9.07
C VAL A 119 -12.45 -2.81 8.72
N GLY A 120 -12.75 -3.64 9.72
CA GLY A 120 -13.49 -4.91 9.56
C GLY A 120 -12.60 -6.15 9.60
N GLY A 121 -11.37 -6.02 10.12
CA GLY A 121 -10.45 -7.12 10.36
C GLY A 121 -9.90 -7.78 9.10
N GLU A 122 -9.41 -8.98 9.23
CA GLU A 122 -8.76 -9.76 8.16
C GLU A 122 -9.68 -10.05 6.95
N LYS A 123 -11.00 -10.11 7.18
CA LYS A 123 -11.99 -10.32 6.11
C LYS A 123 -12.06 -9.13 5.13
N ALA A 124 -11.61 -7.94 5.55
CA ALA A 124 -11.60 -6.75 4.72
C ALA A 124 -10.44 -6.75 3.70
N VAL A 125 -9.36 -7.49 3.97
CA VAL A 125 -8.18 -7.59 3.11
C VAL A 125 -8.37 -8.66 2.06
N LYS A 126 -8.21 -8.31 0.79
CA LYS A 126 -8.35 -9.26 -0.33
C LYS A 126 -7.02 -9.65 -0.96
N GLY A 127 -6.03 -8.76 -0.91
CA GLY A 127 -4.71 -8.95 -1.50
C GLY A 127 -3.58 -8.85 -0.50
N ASP A 128 -2.36 -8.76 -1.01
CA ASP A 128 -1.18 -8.46 -0.21
C ASP A 128 -1.18 -6.97 0.16
N LEU A 129 -0.66 -6.64 1.33
CA LEU A 129 -0.62 -5.27 1.82
C LEU A 129 0.71 -4.61 1.49
N LEU A 130 0.64 -3.34 1.09
CA LEU A 130 1.78 -2.43 1.09
C LEU A 130 1.64 -1.51 2.30
N VAL A 131 2.62 -1.57 3.19
CA VAL A 131 2.70 -0.77 4.41
C VAL A 131 3.83 0.22 4.26
N LEU A 132 3.52 1.50 4.45
CA LEU A 132 4.47 2.61 4.38
C LEU A 132 4.49 3.33 5.72
N ARG A 133 5.65 3.43 6.36
CA ARG A 133 5.84 4.28 7.54
C ARG A 133 6.66 5.51 7.16
N TYR A 134 6.23 6.66 7.58
CA TYR A 134 6.88 7.92 7.22
C TYR A 134 6.79 8.95 8.35
N THR A 135 7.71 9.89 8.34
CA THR A 135 7.71 11.04 9.24
C THR A 135 6.82 12.15 8.67
N SER A 136 5.83 12.57 9.46
CA SER A 136 4.95 13.68 9.10
C SER A 136 5.65 15.02 9.30
N ASN A 137 5.35 16.00 8.42
CA ASN A 137 5.92 17.35 8.53
C ASN A 137 5.46 18.11 9.78
N ASP A 138 4.23 17.86 10.25
CA ASP A 138 3.58 18.75 11.20
C ASP A 138 4.08 18.58 12.65
N LYS A 139 4.62 17.41 13.02
CA LYS A 139 5.02 17.13 14.40
C LYS A 139 6.18 16.15 14.55
N ASN A 140 6.91 15.82 13.50
CA ASN A 140 7.88 14.70 13.52
C ASN A 140 7.26 13.36 13.97
N GLU A 141 5.94 13.22 13.82
CA GLU A 141 5.24 12.00 14.20
C GLU A 141 5.39 10.93 13.12
N THR A 142 5.64 9.70 13.55
CA THR A 142 5.61 8.56 12.65
C THR A 142 4.17 8.21 12.29
N LYS A 143 3.84 8.26 11.01
CA LYS A 143 2.54 7.86 10.48
C LYS A 143 2.67 6.62 9.60
N THR A 144 1.58 5.85 9.53
CA THR A 144 1.53 4.63 8.73
C THR A 144 0.40 4.72 7.73
N ILE A 145 0.70 4.40 6.46
CA ILE A 145 -0.29 4.23 5.41
C ILE A 145 -0.33 2.76 5.04
N ILE A 146 -1.54 2.21 4.88
CA ILE A 146 -1.74 0.82 4.49
C ILE A 146 -2.64 0.75 3.26
N PHE A 147 -2.17 0.02 2.26
CA PHE A 147 -2.91 -0.28 1.04
C PHE A 147 -3.13 -1.79 0.88
N ASP A 148 -4.34 -2.19 0.50
CA ASP A 148 -4.67 -3.52 -0.03
C ASP A 148 -4.43 -3.49 -1.54
N MET A 149 -3.37 -4.17 -2.00
CA MET A 149 -2.91 -4.09 -3.38
C MET A 149 -3.80 -4.93 -4.30
N ILE A 150 -4.17 -4.36 -5.44
CA ILE A 150 -4.95 -5.06 -6.45
C ILE A 150 -3.99 -5.75 -7.42
N GLY A 151 -3.95 -7.09 -7.36
CA GLY A 151 -3.12 -7.93 -8.20
C GLY A 151 -2.04 -8.69 -7.44
N LYS A 152 -1.72 -9.88 -7.95
CA LYS A 152 -0.71 -10.75 -7.33
C LYS A 152 0.68 -10.11 -7.35
N LYS A 153 1.43 -10.26 -6.27
CA LYS A 153 2.81 -9.79 -6.11
C LYS A 153 3.01 -8.26 -6.26
N GLN A 154 1.93 -7.47 -6.36
CA GLN A 154 2.06 -6.02 -6.54
C GLN A 154 2.68 -5.35 -5.31
N ALA A 155 2.31 -5.74 -4.10
CA ALA A 155 2.90 -5.21 -2.87
C ALA A 155 4.43 -5.39 -2.86
N LYS A 156 4.90 -6.61 -3.16
CA LYS A 156 6.34 -6.91 -3.23
C LYS A 156 7.05 -6.08 -4.29
N LYS A 157 6.48 -5.96 -5.50
CA LYS A 157 7.04 -5.13 -6.57
C LYS A 157 7.15 -3.67 -6.16
N CYS A 158 6.11 -3.13 -5.51
CA CYS A 158 6.10 -1.74 -5.04
C CYS A 158 7.13 -1.50 -3.94
N ALA A 159 7.21 -2.40 -2.95
CA ALA A 159 8.20 -2.32 -1.89
C ALA A 159 9.63 -2.41 -2.46
N GLN A 160 9.90 -3.37 -3.33
CA GLN A 160 11.19 -3.53 -3.97
C GLN A 160 11.60 -2.27 -4.75
N TYR A 161 10.71 -1.67 -5.52
CA TYR A 161 11.00 -0.44 -6.25
C TYR A 161 11.45 0.71 -5.34
N ILE A 162 10.82 0.84 -4.17
CA ILE A 162 11.17 1.86 -3.18
C ILE A 162 12.54 1.53 -2.54
N THR A 163 12.76 0.28 -2.13
CA THR A 163 14.02 -0.14 -1.49
C THR A 163 15.23 -0.09 -2.43
N GLU A 164 15.04 -0.28 -3.74
CA GLU A 164 16.10 -0.06 -4.72
C GLU A 164 16.59 1.40 -4.78
N ARG A 165 15.73 2.38 -4.40
CA ARG A 165 16.05 3.81 -4.33
C ARG A 165 16.46 4.28 -2.94
N ARG A 166 16.08 3.55 -1.95
CA ARG A 166 16.35 3.79 -0.53
C ARG A 166 16.80 2.46 0.11
N PRO A 167 18.07 2.01 -0.17
CA PRO A 167 18.57 0.72 0.33
C PRO A 167 18.52 0.60 1.85
N GLU A 168 18.66 1.70 2.57
CA GLU A 168 18.56 1.76 4.02
C GLU A 168 17.20 1.32 4.58
N LEU A 169 16.14 1.33 3.76
CA LEU A 169 14.82 0.81 4.16
C LEU A 169 14.73 -0.72 4.07
N ALA A 170 15.69 -1.37 3.43
CA ALA A 170 15.75 -2.84 3.33
C ALA A 170 16.40 -3.47 4.56
N GLU A 171 17.22 -2.73 5.29
CA GLU A 171 17.87 -3.20 6.50
C GLU A 171 16.92 -3.11 7.70
N PRO A 172 16.83 -4.15 8.55
CA PRO A 172 16.15 -4.02 9.82
C PRO A 172 16.89 -2.96 10.63
N GLN A 173 16.22 -1.87 10.98
CA GLN A 173 16.78 -0.89 11.90
C GLN A 173 16.97 -1.55 13.26
N VAL A 174 18.19 -2.01 13.54
CA VAL A 174 18.61 -2.43 14.86
C VAL A 174 18.77 -1.15 15.66
N THR A 175 17.78 -0.83 16.49
CA THR A 175 17.91 0.24 17.47
C THR A 175 18.59 -0.38 18.68
N ASP A 176 19.86 -0.07 18.88
CA ASP A 176 20.54 -0.34 20.16
C ASP A 176 19.80 0.41 21.27
N LEU A 177 19.34 -0.36 22.27
CA LEU A 177 18.70 0.17 23.48
C LEU A 177 19.73 0.48 24.56
#